data_dfa78af0cc05ff461daf231c56959f0a
#
_entry.id   dfa78af0cc05ff461daf231c56959f0a
#
_cell.length_a   1.000
_cell.length_b   1.000
_cell.length_c   1.000
_cell.angle_alpha   90.00
_cell.angle_beta   90.00
_cell.angle_gamma   90.00
#
_symmetry.space_group_name_H-M   'P 1'
#
loop_
_entity.id
_entity.type
_entity.pdbx_description
1 polymer ?
#
loop_
_entity_poly.entity_id
_entity_poly.type
_entity_poly.pdbx_seq_one_letter_code
_entity_poly.pdbx_strand_id
1 'polypeptide(L)'
;MKGLSIVTPTQDHLQSAFRVFEASIADAFEQEGLGHLKDDIRKEVEYKQMLLSRAVENPESGYLFLIAVLNGEVVGTVSFGPCGDDVKRCTNNQLADVGELGSLYVLPAYQGRGVGTALIQAMMNHLEKLGVEFFSLDCGLKRAQKIWVHKFGEPYVIAQDYWGQDAHHMVWLCRVSDFVRRS
;
A
#
# COMPACT_ATOMS: atom_id res chain seq x y z
N MET A 1 9.93 -17.52 -0.43
CA MET A 1 10.04 -17.87 1.01
C MET A 1 9.18 -19.09 1.25
N LYS A 2 9.74 -20.18 1.82
CA LYS A 2 8.97 -21.42 2.05
C LYS A 2 7.91 -21.17 3.12
N GLY A 3 6.65 -21.55 2.86
CA GLY A 3 5.52 -21.35 3.78
C GLY A 3 4.83 -20.00 3.73
N LEU A 4 5.26 -19.08 2.87
CA LEU A 4 4.56 -17.82 2.65
C LEU A 4 3.30 -18.07 1.80
N SER A 5 2.15 -17.61 2.25
CA SER A 5 0.89 -17.59 1.50
C SER A 5 0.32 -16.17 1.42
N ILE A 6 -0.32 -15.85 0.29
CA ILE A 6 -1.06 -14.60 0.13
C ILE A 6 -2.54 -14.95 0.08
N VAL A 7 -3.30 -14.37 1.02
CA VAL A 7 -4.71 -14.70 1.21
C VAL A 7 -5.56 -13.44 1.44
N THR A 8 -6.87 -13.56 1.26
CA THR A 8 -7.83 -12.53 1.71
C THR A 8 -7.91 -12.57 3.24
N PRO A 9 -7.89 -11.42 3.92
CA PRO A 9 -8.00 -11.37 5.38
C PRO A 9 -9.38 -11.81 5.87
N THR A 10 -9.39 -12.38 7.07
CA THR A 10 -10.60 -12.71 7.82
C THR A 10 -10.53 -12.02 9.20
N GLN A 11 -11.60 -12.13 9.98
CA GLN A 11 -11.64 -11.58 11.35
C GLN A 11 -10.46 -12.07 12.22
N ASP A 12 -10.07 -13.32 12.07
CA ASP A 12 -8.96 -13.92 12.85
C ASP A 12 -7.59 -13.31 12.53
N HIS A 13 -7.47 -12.68 11.36
CA HIS A 13 -6.22 -12.04 10.92
C HIS A 13 -6.05 -10.61 11.42
N LEU A 14 -7.14 -9.93 11.88
CA LEU A 14 -7.12 -8.49 12.17
C LEU A 14 -6.04 -8.09 13.16
N GLN A 15 -5.96 -8.76 14.32
CA GLN A 15 -4.97 -8.41 15.35
C GLN A 15 -3.53 -8.55 14.85
N SER A 16 -3.25 -9.59 14.07
CA SER A 16 -1.92 -9.80 13.48
C SER A 16 -1.60 -8.77 12.41
N ALA A 17 -2.58 -8.39 11.58
CA ALA A 17 -2.43 -7.36 10.57
C ALA A 17 -2.28 -5.95 11.16
N PHE A 18 -2.95 -5.65 12.27
CA PHE A 18 -2.80 -4.37 12.99
C PHE A 18 -1.36 -4.17 13.47
N ARG A 19 -0.71 -5.23 13.98
CA ARG A 19 0.72 -5.18 14.34
C ARG A 19 1.62 -4.85 13.13
N VAL A 20 1.23 -5.30 11.92
CA VAL A 20 1.97 -4.91 10.69
C VAL A 20 1.90 -3.40 10.48
N PHE A 21 0.71 -2.79 10.58
CA PHE A 21 0.57 -1.35 10.44
C PHE A 21 1.35 -0.60 11.52
N GLU A 22 1.18 -0.96 12.78
CA GLU A 22 1.87 -0.31 13.90
C GLU A 22 3.39 -0.33 13.75
N ALA A 23 3.96 -1.50 13.49
CA ALA A 23 5.40 -1.66 13.38
C ALA A 23 5.98 -1.01 12.10
N SER A 24 5.30 -1.19 10.95
CA SER A 24 5.84 -0.75 9.68
C SER A 24 5.69 0.75 9.45
N ILE A 25 4.59 1.36 9.92
CA ILE A 25 4.38 2.82 9.83
C ILE A 25 5.36 3.53 10.76
N ALA A 26 5.49 3.07 12.02
CA ALA A 26 6.44 3.64 12.95
C ALA A 26 7.89 3.56 12.42
N ASP A 27 8.30 2.40 11.88
CA ASP A 27 9.62 2.21 11.27
C ASP A 27 9.83 3.12 10.05
N ALA A 28 8.83 3.27 9.18
CA ALA A 28 8.93 4.14 8.01
C ALA A 28 9.13 5.62 8.40
N PHE A 29 8.39 6.11 9.37
CA PHE A 29 8.55 7.47 9.89
C PHE A 29 9.92 7.66 10.57
N GLU A 30 10.36 6.69 11.38
CA GLU A 30 11.68 6.75 12.02
C GLU A 30 12.81 6.82 11.00
N GLN A 31 12.75 6.01 9.94
CA GLN A 31 13.75 6.00 8.87
C GLN A 31 13.81 7.29 8.03
N GLU A 32 12.74 8.09 8.02
CA GLU A 32 12.70 9.43 7.41
C GLU A 32 13.10 10.54 8.37
N GLY A 33 13.43 10.23 9.63
CA GLY A 33 13.70 11.23 10.68
C GLY A 33 12.42 11.89 11.22
N LEU A 34 11.26 11.35 10.94
CA LEU A 34 9.94 11.86 11.32
C LEU A 34 9.33 11.12 12.52
N GLY A 35 10.08 10.26 13.20
CA GLY A 35 9.61 9.45 14.33
C GLY A 35 9.08 10.27 15.52
N HIS A 36 9.36 11.57 15.57
CA HIS A 36 8.81 12.50 16.56
C HIS A 36 7.35 12.88 16.30
N LEU A 37 6.82 12.68 15.09
CA LEU A 37 5.44 12.99 14.70
C LEU A 37 4.46 11.90 15.18
N LYS A 38 4.39 11.70 16.49
CA LYS A 38 3.63 10.59 17.10
C LYS A 38 2.14 10.62 16.79
N ASP A 39 1.54 11.82 16.70
CA ASP A 39 0.12 11.96 16.36
C ASP A 39 -0.18 11.59 14.91
N ASP A 40 0.71 11.92 13.98
CA ASP A 40 0.54 11.57 12.56
C ASP A 40 0.73 10.06 12.35
N ILE A 41 1.74 9.46 13.00
CA ILE A 41 1.93 7.99 13.02
C ILE A 41 0.67 7.30 13.53
N ARG A 42 0.11 7.76 14.67
CA ARG A 42 -1.10 7.16 15.26
C ARG A 42 -2.31 7.27 14.31
N LYS A 43 -2.54 8.46 13.74
CA LYS A 43 -3.65 8.69 12.79
C LYS A 43 -3.54 7.78 11.58
N GLU A 44 -2.33 7.62 11.02
CA GLU A 44 -2.11 6.74 9.88
C GLU A 44 -2.38 5.27 10.25
N VAL A 45 -1.88 4.80 11.40
CA VAL A 45 -2.16 3.45 11.89
C VAL A 45 -3.66 3.22 12.08
N GLU A 46 -4.35 4.09 12.80
CA GLU A 46 -5.80 4.02 13.04
C GLU A 46 -6.58 4.00 11.72
N TYR A 47 -6.18 4.82 10.76
CA TYR A 47 -6.80 4.87 9.44
C TYR A 47 -6.65 3.54 8.68
N LYS A 48 -5.45 2.93 8.65
CA LYS A 48 -5.22 1.64 7.99
C LYS A 48 -5.95 0.48 8.69
N GLN A 49 -5.99 0.50 10.01
CA GLN A 49 -6.77 -0.47 10.81
C GLN A 49 -8.26 -0.37 10.49
N MET A 50 -8.81 0.86 10.43
CA MET A 50 -10.20 1.11 10.05
C MET A 50 -10.52 0.59 8.64
N LEU A 51 -9.66 0.87 7.65
CA LEU A 51 -9.87 0.41 6.27
C LEU A 51 -9.90 -1.12 6.19
N LEU A 52 -8.96 -1.80 6.86
CA LEU A 52 -8.90 -3.25 6.87
C LEU A 52 -10.12 -3.86 7.57
N SER A 53 -10.51 -3.34 8.75
CA SER A 53 -11.69 -3.79 9.48
C SER A 53 -12.93 -3.67 8.61
N ARG A 54 -13.11 -2.51 7.97
CA ARG A 54 -14.22 -2.26 7.06
C ARG A 54 -14.26 -3.23 5.88
N ALA A 55 -13.10 -3.56 5.29
CA ALA A 55 -13.02 -4.51 4.19
C ALA A 55 -13.37 -5.94 4.62
N VAL A 56 -12.99 -6.34 5.84
CA VAL A 56 -13.30 -7.67 6.39
C VAL A 56 -14.77 -7.79 6.80
N GLU A 57 -15.35 -6.73 7.37
CA GLU A 57 -16.74 -6.71 7.84
C GLU A 57 -17.75 -6.56 6.69
N ASN A 58 -17.36 -5.82 5.64
CA ASN A 58 -18.23 -5.53 4.51
C ASN A 58 -17.50 -5.75 3.17
N PRO A 59 -17.72 -6.88 2.49
CA PRO A 59 -17.16 -7.16 1.17
C PRO A 59 -17.53 -6.11 0.10
N GLU A 60 -18.62 -5.37 0.29
CA GLU A 60 -19.06 -4.29 -0.62
C GLU A 60 -18.49 -2.91 -0.23
N SER A 61 -17.53 -2.87 0.68
CA SER A 61 -16.89 -1.62 1.15
C SER A 61 -16.16 -0.83 0.07
N GLY A 62 -15.90 -1.45 -1.08
CA GLY A 62 -15.07 -0.91 -2.15
C GLY A 62 -13.57 -1.12 -1.94
N TYR A 63 -13.15 -1.70 -0.81
CA TYR A 63 -11.75 -2.03 -0.52
C TYR A 63 -11.50 -3.53 -0.64
N LEU A 64 -10.48 -3.88 -1.40
CA LEU A 64 -9.90 -5.21 -1.48
C LEU A 64 -8.59 -5.23 -0.68
N PHE A 65 -8.43 -6.20 0.22
CA PHE A 65 -7.17 -6.43 0.92
C PHE A 65 -6.64 -7.83 0.63
N LEU A 66 -5.32 -7.92 0.51
CA LEU A 66 -4.57 -9.17 0.58
C LEU A 66 -3.53 -9.06 1.69
N ILE A 67 -3.28 -10.19 2.37
CA ILE A 67 -2.29 -10.29 3.43
C ILE A 67 -1.30 -11.41 3.13
N ALA A 68 -0.06 -11.20 3.53
CA ALA A 68 0.98 -12.21 3.49
C ALA A 68 1.05 -12.91 4.85
N VAL A 69 0.82 -14.21 4.87
CA VAL A 69 0.85 -15.04 6.09
C VAL A 69 2.05 -15.97 6.04
N LEU A 70 2.83 -15.98 7.10
CA LEU A 70 3.98 -16.87 7.29
C LEU A 70 3.91 -17.51 8.68
N ASN A 71 3.91 -18.84 8.73
CA ASN A 71 3.81 -19.61 9.98
C ASN A 71 2.60 -19.20 10.87
N GLY A 72 1.47 -18.85 10.24
CA GLY A 72 0.24 -18.45 10.94
C GLY A 72 0.18 -16.97 11.33
N GLU A 73 1.23 -16.17 11.09
CA GLU A 73 1.26 -14.75 11.40
C GLU A 73 1.20 -13.88 10.13
N VAL A 74 0.49 -12.75 10.20
CA VAL A 74 0.49 -11.76 9.13
C VAL A 74 1.80 -10.98 9.17
N VAL A 75 2.54 -11.02 8.06
CA VAL A 75 3.85 -10.34 7.92
C VAL A 75 3.84 -9.20 6.91
N GLY A 76 2.72 -9.02 6.20
CA GLY A 76 2.55 -7.90 5.27
C GLY A 76 1.12 -7.78 4.76
N THR A 77 0.79 -6.60 4.24
CA THR A 77 -0.54 -6.23 3.73
C THR A 77 -0.41 -5.50 2.40
N VAL A 78 -1.47 -5.49 1.62
CA VAL A 78 -1.69 -4.61 0.47
C VAL A 78 -3.18 -4.40 0.29
N SER A 79 -3.58 -3.22 -0.16
CA SER A 79 -4.97 -2.91 -0.49
C SER A 79 -5.12 -2.36 -1.90
N PHE A 80 -6.33 -2.46 -2.43
CA PHE A 80 -6.80 -1.72 -3.58
C PHE A 80 -8.19 -1.17 -3.26
N GLY A 81 -8.46 0.07 -3.60
CA GLY A 81 -9.72 0.72 -3.27
C GLY A 81 -9.95 2.01 -4.04
N PRO A 82 -10.92 2.82 -3.62
CA PRO A 82 -11.18 4.13 -4.22
C PRO A 82 -9.95 5.05 -4.15
N CYS A 83 -9.83 5.93 -5.13
CA CYS A 83 -8.80 6.95 -5.18
C CYS A 83 -8.81 7.84 -3.93
N GLY A 84 -7.66 8.00 -3.30
CA GLY A 84 -7.46 8.84 -2.12
C GLY A 84 -7.41 10.33 -2.43
N ASP A 85 -7.51 11.15 -1.39
CA ASP A 85 -7.56 12.61 -1.53
C ASP A 85 -6.25 13.21 -2.02
N ASP A 86 -5.11 12.63 -1.64
CA ASP A 86 -3.80 13.14 -2.09
C ASP A 86 -3.59 12.89 -3.58
N VAL A 87 -3.97 11.71 -4.09
CA VAL A 87 -3.96 11.44 -5.54
C VAL A 87 -4.87 12.43 -6.27
N LYS A 88 -6.11 12.64 -5.79
CA LYS A 88 -7.04 13.61 -6.40
C LYS A 88 -6.46 15.02 -6.44
N ARG A 89 -5.92 15.51 -5.33
CA ARG A 89 -5.33 16.85 -5.23
C ARG A 89 -4.12 17.00 -6.14
N CYS A 90 -3.17 16.06 -6.08
CA CYS A 90 -1.94 16.12 -6.87
C CYS A 90 -2.19 16.01 -8.38
N THR A 91 -3.29 15.38 -8.80
CA THR A 91 -3.63 15.18 -10.22
C THR A 91 -4.77 16.09 -10.70
N ASN A 92 -5.20 17.08 -9.92
CA ASN A 92 -6.36 17.92 -10.24
C ASN A 92 -7.60 17.09 -10.65
N ASN A 93 -7.88 16.01 -9.89
CA ASN A 93 -8.94 15.03 -10.11
C ASN A 93 -8.84 14.23 -11.43
N GLN A 94 -7.74 14.30 -12.18
CA GLN A 94 -7.59 13.52 -13.42
C GLN A 94 -7.61 12.01 -13.20
N LEU A 95 -7.22 11.56 -12.00
CA LEU A 95 -7.23 10.15 -11.62
C LEU A 95 -8.34 9.79 -10.60
N ALA A 96 -9.35 10.64 -10.44
CA ALA A 96 -10.40 10.45 -9.42
C ALA A 96 -11.18 9.12 -9.57
N ASP A 97 -11.30 8.61 -10.79
CA ASP A 97 -11.99 7.34 -11.10
C ASP A 97 -11.03 6.15 -11.24
N VAL A 98 -9.72 6.35 -11.00
CA VAL A 98 -8.72 5.29 -11.03
C VAL A 98 -8.53 4.74 -9.63
N GLY A 99 -8.75 3.43 -9.45
CA GLY A 99 -8.54 2.79 -8.16
C GLY A 99 -7.08 2.89 -7.69
N GLU A 100 -6.88 2.93 -6.38
CA GLU A 100 -5.57 3.13 -5.75
C GLU A 100 -5.04 1.86 -5.08
N LEU A 101 -3.80 1.51 -5.41
CA LEU A 101 -3.01 0.52 -4.70
C LEU A 101 -2.41 1.20 -3.45
N GLY A 102 -2.79 0.72 -2.28
CA GLY A 102 -2.36 1.30 -1.02
C GLY A 102 -2.07 0.27 0.06
N SER A 103 -1.87 0.72 1.28
CA SER A 103 -1.65 -0.11 2.48
C SER A 103 -0.59 -1.21 2.27
N LEU A 104 0.41 -0.95 1.44
CA LEU A 104 1.50 -1.91 1.21
C LEU A 104 2.54 -1.76 2.32
N TYR A 105 2.40 -2.57 3.32
CA TYR A 105 3.28 -2.64 4.48
C TYR A 105 3.85 -4.04 4.65
N VAL A 106 5.10 -4.13 5.05
CA VAL A 106 5.78 -5.38 5.38
C VAL A 106 6.52 -5.17 6.70
N LEU A 107 6.32 -6.08 7.65
CA LEU A 107 7.04 -6.03 8.93
C LEU A 107 8.54 -5.82 8.69
N PRO A 108 9.23 -4.93 9.42
CA PRO A 108 10.64 -4.62 9.22
C PRO A 108 11.55 -5.85 9.12
N ALA A 109 11.31 -6.85 9.96
CA ALA A 109 12.07 -8.10 9.97
C ALA A 109 11.91 -8.94 8.68
N TYR A 110 10.90 -8.67 7.85
CA TYR A 110 10.59 -9.42 6.62
C TYR A 110 10.78 -8.60 5.35
N GLN A 111 11.20 -7.34 5.46
CA GLN A 111 11.55 -6.49 4.33
C GLN A 111 12.76 -7.05 3.57
N GLY A 112 12.89 -6.73 2.28
CA GLY A 112 13.97 -7.23 1.42
C GLY A 112 13.93 -8.72 1.10
N ARG A 113 12.91 -9.48 1.58
CA ARG A 113 12.78 -10.94 1.39
C ARG A 113 11.72 -11.33 0.36
N GLY A 114 11.25 -10.38 -0.45
CA GLY A 114 10.28 -10.61 -1.52
C GLY A 114 8.81 -10.60 -1.12
N VAL A 115 8.46 -10.37 0.17
CA VAL A 115 7.07 -10.34 0.66
C VAL A 115 6.25 -9.26 -0.08
N GLY A 116 6.74 -8.03 -0.16
CA GLY A 116 6.06 -6.95 -0.86
C GLY A 116 5.87 -7.23 -2.35
N THR A 117 6.85 -7.88 -2.99
CA THR A 117 6.74 -8.29 -4.39
C THR A 117 5.66 -9.36 -4.58
N ALA A 118 5.58 -10.33 -3.65
CA ALA A 118 4.54 -11.36 -3.68
C ALA A 118 3.13 -10.76 -3.50
N LEU A 119 2.96 -9.81 -2.58
CA LEU A 119 1.72 -9.08 -2.36
C LEU A 119 1.27 -8.31 -3.60
N ILE A 120 2.17 -7.52 -4.19
CA ILE A 120 1.88 -6.77 -5.44
C ILE A 120 1.48 -7.74 -6.55
N GLN A 121 2.24 -8.81 -6.76
CA GLN A 121 1.94 -9.78 -7.80
C GLN A 121 0.57 -10.44 -7.62
N ALA A 122 0.23 -10.82 -6.40
CA ALA A 122 -1.08 -11.39 -6.09
C ALA A 122 -2.21 -10.39 -6.34
N MET A 123 -2.00 -9.11 -5.95
CA MET A 123 -2.97 -8.05 -6.21
C MET A 123 -3.14 -7.80 -7.70
N MET A 124 -2.06 -7.69 -8.49
CA MET A 124 -2.14 -7.50 -9.94
C MET A 124 -2.89 -8.63 -10.63
N ASN A 125 -2.60 -9.88 -10.26
CA ASN A 125 -3.33 -11.04 -10.79
C ASN A 125 -4.83 -11.01 -10.44
N HIS A 126 -5.18 -10.45 -9.27
CA HIS A 126 -6.58 -10.30 -8.86
C HIS A 126 -7.27 -9.18 -9.67
N LEU A 127 -6.63 -8.02 -9.81
CA LEU A 127 -7.14 -6.88 -10.56
C LEU A 127 -7.32 -7.20 -12.05
N GLU A 128 -6.40 -7.97 -12.64
CA GLU A 128 -6.54 -8.45 -14.02
C GLU A 128 -7.82 -9.29 -14.20
N LYS A 129 -8.09 -10.21 -13.26
CA LYS A 129 -9.32 -11.04 -13.28
C LYS A 129 -10.59 -10.21 -13.14
N LEU A 130 -10.54 -9.08 -12.44
CA LEU A 130 -11.63 -8.12 -12.31
C LEU A 130 -11.77 -7.18 -13.51
N GLY A 131 -10.87 -7.26 -14.50
CA GLY A 131 -10.87 -6.39 -15.66
C GLY A 131 -10.41 -4.95 -15.37
N VAL A 132 -9.70 -4.72 -14.27
CA VAL A 132 -9.11 -3.42 -13.95
C VAL A 132 -7.92 -3.18 -14.87
N GLU A 133 -7.96 -2.10 -15.64
CA GLU A 133 -6.91 -1.78 -16.60
C GLU A 133 -5.77 -0.96 -15.98
N PHE A 134 -6.12 0.02 -15.15
CA PHE A 134 -5.15 0.93 -14.53
C PHE A 134 -5.33 0.99 -13.02
N PHE A 135 -4.25 1.29 -12.33
CA PHE A 135 -4.23 1.64 -10.92
C PHE A 135 -3.34 2.85 -10.68
N SER A 136 -3.67 3.62 -9.66
CA SER A 136 -2.80 4.66 -9.12
C SER A 136 -2.12 4.17 -7.83
N LEU A 137 -1.05 4.81 -7.46
CA LEU A 137 -0.47 4.76 -6.11
C LEU A 137 0.24 6.08 -5.85
N ASP A 138 0.44 6.39 -4.59
CA ASP A 138 1.09 7.62 -4.17
C ASP A 138 2.12 7.39 -3.07
N CYS A 139 2.98 8.36 -2.83
CA CYS A 139 3.94 8.31 -1.75
C CYS A 139 4.54 9.69 -1.42
N GLY A 140 4.55 10.04 -0.12
CA GLY A 140 5.22 11.22 0.42
C GLY A 140 6.58 10.93 1.06
N LEU A 141 6.95 9.65 1.30
CA LEU A 141 8.18 9.27 1.99
C LEU A 141 9.34 9.05 1.00
N LYS A 142 10.43 9.79 1.14
CA LYS A 142 11.56 9.81 0.18
C LYS A 142 12.19 8.43 -0.07
N ARG A 143 12.32 7.61 0.97
CA ARG A 143 12.88 6.26 0.83
C ARG A 143 11.96 5.35 0.02
N ALA A 144 10.65 5.40 0.31
CA ALA A 144 9.66 4.63 -0.43
C ALA A 144 9.55 5.10 -1.87
N GLN A 145 9.62 6.42 -2.14
CA GLN A 145 9.64 6.97 -3.52
C GLN A 145 10.74 6.32 -4.37
N LYS A 146 11.96 6.16 -3.83
CA LYS A 146 13.05 5.49 -4.54
C LYS A 146 12.74 4.03 -4.89
N ILE A 147 12.07 3.32 -3.98
CA ILE A 147 11.63 1.94 -4.21
C ILE A 147 10.56 1.91 -5.30
N TRP A 148 9.62 2.85 -5.28
CA TRP A 148 8.53 2.91 -6.25
C TRP A 148 9.02 3.31 -7.65
N VAL A 149 9.93 4.27 -7.78
CA VAL A 149 10.59 4.58 -9.06
C VAL A 149 11.27 3.33 -9.63
N HIS A 150 12.01 2.58 -8.81
CA HIS A 150 12.65 1.34 -9.27
C HIS A 150 11.63 0.27 -9.71
N LYS A 151 10.48 0.19 -9.03
CA LYS A 151 9.48 -0.86 -9.25
C LYS A 151 8.44 -0.50 -10.31
N PHE A 152 8.00 0.75 -10.35
CA PHE A 152 6.89 1.23 -11.19
C PHE A 152 7.32 2.25 -12.24
N GLY A 153 8.62 2.62 -12.28
CA GLY A 153 9.14 3.62 -13.22
C GLY A 153 8.89 5.05 -12.77
N GLU A 154 8.94 5.97 -13.72
CA GLU A 154 8.77 7.40 -13.45
C GLU A 154 7.35 7.72 -12.96
N PRO A 155 7.20 8.64 -11.98
CA PRO A 155 5.90 9.05 -11.51
C PRO A 155 5.11 9.83 -12.58
N TYR A 156 3.80 9.71 -12.56
CA TYR A 156 2.87 10.47 -13.37
C TYR A 156 2.86 11.96 -12.99
N VAL A 157 2.94 12.25 -11.69
CA VAL A 157 3.03 13.60 -11.13
C VAL A 157 4.01 13.63 -9.96
N ILE A 158 4.80 14.69 -9.89
CA ILE A 158 5.59 15.09 -8.70
C ILE A 158 5.02 16.42 -8.21
N ALA A 159 4.28 16.38 -7.10
CA ALA A 159 3.81 17.58 -6.41
C ALA A 159 4.94 18.13 -5.54
N GLN A 160 5.59 19.19 -6.02
CA GLN A 160 6.73 19.81 -5.37
C GLN A 160 6.32 20.42 -4.02
N ASP A 161 7.13 20.19 -2.99
CA ASP A 161 6.97 20.79 -1.65
C ASP A 161 5.58 20.57 -1.02
N TYR A 162 4.89 19.51 -1.40
CA TYR A 162 3.52 19.22 -0.97
C TYR A 162 3.38 19.12 0.56
N TRP A 163 4.39 18.56 1.22
CA TRP A 163 4.46 18.40 2.66
C TRP A 163 5.39 19.40 3.35
N GLY A 164 5.88 20.39 2.61
CA GLY A 164 6.87 21.38 3.05
C GLY A 164 8.12 21.35 2.19
N GLN A 165 9.06 22.23 2.46
CA GLN A 165 10.28 22.38 1.67
C GLN A 165 11.01 21.05 1.48
N ASP A 166 11.33 20.70 0.25
CA ASP A 166 11.99 19.46 -0.18
C ASP A 166 11.21 18.17 0.18
N ALA A 167 9.96 18.27 0.60
CA ALA A 167 9.09 17.14 0.91
C ALA A 167 8.00 16.99 -0.16
N HIS A 168 8.38 16.39 -1.31
CA HIS A 168 7.51 16.20 -2.45
C HIS A 168 6.55 15.02 -2.24
N HIS A 169 5.41 15.05 -2.91
CA HIS A 169 4.51 13.92 -3.02
C HIS A 169 4.52 13.40 -4.47
N MET A 170 4.65 12.10 -4.65
CA MET A 170 4.70 11.47 -5.97
C MET A 170 3.46 10.60 -6.17
N VAL A 171 2.90 10.66 -7.38
CA VAL A 171 1.77 9.84 -7.81
C VAL A 171 2.17 9.06 -9.07
N TRP A 172 1.85 7.78 -9.10
CA TRP A 172 2.04 6.91 -10.28
C TRP A 172 0.68 6.54 -10.86
N LEU A 173 0.64 6.38 -12.18
CA LEU A 173 -0.43 5.74 -12.93
C LEU A 173 0.17 4.56 -13.69
N CYS A 174 -0.28 3.37 -13.38
CA CYS A 174 0.30 2.13 -13.89
C CYS A 174 -0.77 1.27 -14.58
N ARG A 175 -0.36 0.54 -15.60
CA ARG A 175 -1.21 -0.46 -16.26
C ARG A 175 -1.05 -1.81 -15.54
N VAL A 176 -2.16 -2.44 -15.16
CA VAL A 176 -2.16 -3.72 -14.44
C VAL A 176 -1.42 -4.82 -15.21
N SER A 177 -1.63 -4.91 -16.53
CA SER A 177 -1.02 -5.93 -17.38
C SER A 177 0.52 -5.91 -17.41
N ASP A 178 1.15 -4.78 -17.09
CA ASP A 178 2.60 -4.64 -17.08
C ASP A 178 3.24 -5.36 -15.86
N PHE A 179 2.44 -5.65 -14.85
CA PHE A 179 2.88 -6.27 -13.60
C PHE A 179 2.33 -7.68 -13.38
N VAL A 180 1.50 -8.18 -14.29
CA VAL A 180 1.03 -9.57 -14.25
C VAL A 180 2.11 -10.49 -14.80
N ARG A 181 2.52 -11.49 -14.02
CA ARG A 181 3.41 -12.54 -14.54
C ARG A 181 2.59 -13.48 -15.41
N ARG A 182 2.88 -13.48 -16.71
CA ARG A 182 2.41 -14.55 -17.60
C ARG A 182 3.20 -15.82 -17.25
N SER A 183 2.49 -16.85 -16.78
CA SER A 183 3.04 -18.19 -16.54
C SER A 183 3.40 -18.88 -17.84
#